data_0cdd6d9cff92e4a840661a8f83070504
#
_entry.id   0cdd6d9cff92e4a840661a8f83070504
#
_cell.length_a   1.000
_cell.length_b   1.000
_cell.length_c   1.000
_cell.angle_alpha   90.00
_cell.angle_beta   90.00
_cell.angle_gamma   90.00
#
_symmetry.space_group_name_H-M   'P 1'
#
loop_
_entity.id
_entity.type
_entity.pdbx_description
1 polymer ?
#
loop_
_entity_poly.entity_id
_entity_poly.type
_entity_poly.pdbx_seq_one_letter_code
_entity_poly.pdbx_strand_id
1 'polypeptide(L)'
;VRQSIYSLLEPKKKKGNVVNLLGFFSPLVDDCELYDLLHGAGVKTIHEISRCKDYEEYQTMSEANFNLVLHPEARFAAEDFHDRLKIPYIELRRLYQVDKIASQYRAFGAALGITFDDEEPRKAAEAAVAKFKELHPDASFAVGEWMNGDPFELALALVRYGFHVPEIYGTLSGENFIYIKQLAVLSPETKVFSNLEPTMLYYDGTDSEVNLTIGKDAGYYHKECPNVLWNQERQPFGYAGVRRLFEELMEV
;
A
#
# COMPACT_ATOMS: atom_id res chain seq x y z
N VAL A 1 -6.73 12.51 -14.00
CA VAL A 1 -6.61 13.43 -12.84
C VAL A 1 -5.18 13.43 -12.31
N ARG A 2 -4.58 12.27 -11.96
CA ARG A 2 -3.21 12.22 -11.37
C ARG A 2 -2.14 12.83 -12.29
N GLN A 3 -2.21 12.60 -13.59
CA GLN A 3 -1.29 13.21 -14.55
C GLN A 3 -1.53 14.72 -14.65
N SER A 4 -2.79 15.16 -14.73
CA SER A 4 -3.13 16.57 -14.93
C SER A 4 -2.65 17.48 -13.80
N ILE A 5 -2.59 16.96 -12.56
CA ILE A 5 -2.14 17.76 -11.42
C ILE A 5 -0.66 18.15 -11.50
N TYR A 6 0.13 17.42 -12.27
CA TYR A 6 1.56 17.70 -12.48
C TYR A 6 1.86 18.41 -13.82
N SER A 7 0.84 18.66 -14.64
CA SER A 7 1.02 19.26 -15.98
C SER A 7 1.53 20.72 -15.94
N LEU A 8 1.35 21.41 -14.81
CA LEU A 8 1.79 22.78 -14.61
C LEU A 8 3.27 22.90 -14.18
N LEU A 9 3.95 21.77 -13.93
CA LEU A 9 5.36 21.80 -13.59
C LEU A 9 6.22 22.17 -14.79
N GLU A 10 7.13 23.13 -14.60
CA GLU A 10 8.07 23.57 -15.61
C GLU A 10 9.45 22.92 -15.40
N PRO A 11 10.21 22.67 -16.50
CA PRO A 11 11.55 22.10 -16.39
C PRO A 11 12.48 22.96 -15.54
N LYS A 12 13.14 22.36 -14.55
CA LYS A 12 14.15 23.00 -13.69
C LYS A 12 15.44 22.17 -13.66
N LYS A 13 16.52 22.81 -13.16
CA LYS A 13 17.79 22.12 -12.95
C LYS A 13 17.64 21.05 -11.85
N LYS A 14 18.05 19.81 -12.13
CA LYS A 14 17.98 18.70 -11.20
C LYS A 14 18.91 18.89 -10.01
N LYS A 15 18.45 18.42 -8.85
CA LYS A 15 19.21 18.36 -7.62
C LYS A 15 19.32 16.88 -7.18
N GLY A 16 20.54 16.38 -7.03
CA GLY A 16 20.80 14.97 -6.75
C GLY A 16 20.27 14.44 -5.41
N ASN A 17 19.79 15.33 -4.54
CA ASN A 17 19.30 15.02 -3.20
C ASN A 17 17.81 15.34 -3.00
N VAL A 18 17.06 15.47 -4.09
CA VAL A 18 15.60 15.73 -4.09
C VAL A 18 14.86 14.57 -4.74
N VAL A 19 13.81 14.07 -4.10
CA VAL A 19 13.00 12.96 -4.56
C VAL A 19 11.51 13.33 -4.42
N ASN A 20 10.68 12.91 -5.39
CA ASN A 20 9.23 13.00 -5.25
C ASN A 20 8.64 11.64 -4.92
N LEU A 21 7.64 11.60 -4.05
CA LEU A 21 6.74 10.48 -3.85
C LEU A 21 5.45 10.74 -4.64
N LEU A 22 5.16 9.89 -5.61
CA LEU A 22 4.00 10.00 -6.49
C LEU A 22 3.03 8.84 -6.23
N GLY A 23 1.75 9.11 -6.26
CA GLY A 23 0.75 8.05 -6.18
C GLY A 23 -0.40 8.34 -5.24
N PHE A 24 -0.16 9.11 -4.19
CA PHE A 24 -1.19 9.49 -3.24
C PHE A 24 -1.43 11.00 -3.25
N PHE A 25 -2.67 11.40 -2.91
CA PHE A 25 -3.02 12.80 -2.70
C PHE A 25 -2.91 13.21 -1.23
N SER A 26 -2.72 12.24 -0.34
CA SER A 26 -2.42 12.43 1.07
C SER A 26 -1.01 11.93 1.36
N PRO A 27 -0.32 12.46 2.38
CA PRO A 27 1.04 12.06 2.70
C PRO A 27 1.07 10.64 3.27
N LEU A 28 2.24 10.01 3.23
CA LEU A 28 2.47 8.79 4.00
C LEU A 28 2.38 9.10 5.50
N VAL A 29 2.14 8.04 6.30
CA VAL A 29 2.24 8.12 7.76
C VAL A 29 3.63 8.62 8.17
N ASP A 30 3.69 9.48 9.19
CA ASP A 30 4.94 10.19 9.52
C ASP A 30 6.07 9.26 9.99
N ASP A 31 5.73 8.09 10.52
CA ASP A 31 6.66 7.06 10.96
C ASP A 31 6.93 5.99 9.89
N CYS A 32 6.62 6.27 8.62
CA CYS A 32 6.99 5.38 7.53
C CYS A 32 8.51 5.36 7.37
N GLU A 33 9.10 4.18 7.49
CA GLU A 33 10.54 3.96 7.39
C GLU A 33 11.13 4.42 6.04
N LEU A 34 10.31 4.55 5.01
CA LEU A 34 10.77 5.02 3.70
C LEU A 34 11.42 6.41 3.77
N TYR A 35 10.95 7.29 4.66
CA TYR A 35 11.57 8.60 4.87
C TYR A 35 13.00 8.46 5.40
N ASP A 36 13.19 7.64 6.43
CA ASP A 36 14.51 7.43 7.05
C ASP A 36 15.47 6.73 6.08
N LEU A 37 14.98 5.73 5.33
CA LEU A 37 15.75 5.04 4.29
C LEU A 37 16.23 6.02 3.20
N LEU A 38 15.38 6.92 2.74
CA LEU A 38 15.74 7.94 1.77
C LEU A 38 16.73 8.96 2.35
N HIS A 39 16.51 9.42 3.58
CA HIS A 39 17.45 10.31 4.27
C HIS A 39 18.81 9.65 4.48
N GLY A 40 18.84 8.39 4.88
CA GLY A 40 20.07 7.59 4.98
C GLY A 40 20.79 7.43 3.64
N ALA A 41 20.07 7.44 2.53
CA ALA A 41 20.61 7.45 1.16
C ALA A 41 21.11 8.83 0.70
N GLY A 42 21.07 9.87 1.55
CA GLY A 42 21.51 11.22 1.23
C GLY A 42 20.46 12.13 0.61
N VAL A 43 19.18 11.69 0.55
CA VAL A 43 18.08 12.54 0.14
C VAL A 43 17.81 13.57 1.23
N LYS A 44 17.82 14.85 0.87
CA LYS A 44 17.57 15.98 1.80
C LYS A 44 16.14 16.49 1.73
N THR A 45 15.53 16.39 0.55
CA THR A 45 14.18 16.90 0.31
C THR A 45 13.33 15.81 -0.33
N ILE A 46 12.23 15.50 0.32
CA ILE A 46 11.22 14.55 -0.18
C ILE A 46 9.94 15.36 -0.41
N HIS A 47 9.49 15.39 -1.65
CA HIS A 47 8.24 16.04 -2.01
C HIS A 47 7.09 15.06 -2.10
N GLU A 48 6.03 15.40 -1.42
CA GLU A 48 4.68 14.86 -1.61
C GLU A 48 3.78 16.04 -1.94
N ILE A 49 2.94 15.92 -2.94
CA ILE A 49 2.11 17.05 -3.40
C ILE A 49 1.24 17.64 -2.30
N SER A 50 0.75 16.80 -1.39
CA SER A 50 -0.07 17.20 -0.23
C SER A 50 0.69 17.99 0.84
N ARG A 51 2.02 17.99 0.81
CA ARG A 51 2.87 18.72 1.75
C ARG A 51 3.39 20.03 1.17
N CYS A 52 3.17 20.28 -0.13
CA CYS A 52 3.53 21.57 -0.74
C CYS A 52 2.66 22.69 -0.17
N LYS A 53 3.27 23.72 0.40
CA LYS A 53 2.58 24.83 1.07
C LYS A 53 1.98 25.81 0.10
N ASP A 54 2.63 25.96 -1.06
CA ASP A 54 2.27 26.92 -2.09
C ASP A 54 2.70 26.44 -3.49
N TYR A 55 2.38 27.27 -4.49
CA TYR A 55 2.72 26.98 -5.88
C TYR A 55 4.23 27.00 -6.15
N GLU A 56 5.00 27.81 -5.43
CA GLU A 56 6.44 27.89 -5.60
C GLU A 56 7.10 26.59 -5.12
N GLU A 57 6.69 26.08 -3.96
CA GLU A 57 7.15 24.79 -3.45
C GLU A 57 6.72 23.64 -4.37
N TYR A 58 5.47 23.64 -4.86
CA TYR A 58 5.01 22.69 -5.87
C TYR A 58 5.91 22.69 -7.10
N GLN A 59 6.31 23.85 -7.63
CA GLN A 59 7.22 23.94 -8.77
C GLN A 59 8.60 23.35 -8.51
N THR A 60 9.04 23.21 -7.25
CA THR A 60 10.32 22.56 -6.92
C THR A 60 10.30 21.03 -7.09
N MET A 61 9.13 20.42 -7.24
CA MET A 61 9.02 18.99 -7.58
C MET A 61 9.73 18.66 -8.90
N SER A 62 9.82 19.62 -9.83
CA SER A 62 10.57 19.44 -11.08
C SER A 62 12.09 19.45 -10.93
N GLU A 63 12.62 19.77 -9.76
CA GLU A 63 14.05 19.67 -9.42
C GLU A 63 14.49 18.26 -8.99
N ALA A 64 13.56 17.34 -8.80
CA ALA A 64 13.85 15.99 -8.30
C ALA A 64 14.82 15.22 -9.20
N ASN A 65 15.67 14.42 -8.57
CA ASN A 65 16.60 13.52 -9.24
C ASN A 65 15.88 12.30 -9.81
N PHE A 66 14.92 11.78 -9.04
CA PHE A 66 14.03 10.71 -9.47
C PHE A 66 12.68 10.78 -8.75
N ASN A 67 11.70 10.04 -9.27
CA ASN A 67 10.40 9.86 -8.65
C ASN A 67 10.26 8.43 -8.10
N LEU A 68 9.64 8.28 -6.93
CA LEU A 68 9.12 7.02 -6.45
C LEU A 68 7.62 6.96 -6.72
N VAL A 69 7.20 5.96 -7.48
CA VAL A 69 5.79 5.70 -7.80
C VAL A 69 5.27 4.68 -6.79
N LEU A 70 4.40 5.12 -5.89
CA LEU A 70 3.90 4.32 -4.77
C LEU A 70 2.52 3.70 -5.04
N HIS A 71 1.89 4.08 -6.15
CA HIS A 71 0.60 3.56 -6.58
C HIS A 71 0.56 3.43 -8.11
N PRO A 72 0.08 2.31 -8.67
CA PRO A 72 0.08 2.05 -10.12
C PRO A 72 -0.59 3.14 -10.96
N GLU A 73 -1.65 3.78 -10.45
CA GLU A 73 -2.34 4.86 -11.16
C GLU A 73 -1.48 6.11 -11.38
N ALA A 74 -0.36 6.26 -10.68
CA ALA A 74 0.57 7.36 -10.91
C ALA A 74 1.60 7.09 -12.01
N ARG A 75 1.59 5.89 -12.61
CA ARG A 75 2.54 5.51 -13.68
C ARG A 75 2.50 6.49 -14.85
N PHE A 76 1.32 6.84 -15.34
CA PHE A 76 1.18 7.86 -16.40
C PHE A 76 1.75 9.22 -16.03
N ALA A 77 1.61 9.63 -14.76
CA ALA A 77 2.23 10.86 -14.30
C ALA A 77 3.76 10.74 -14.28
N ALA A 78 4.29 9.60 -13.84
CA ALA A 78 5.72 9.35 -13.82
C ALA A 78 6.34 9.28 -15.23
N GLU A 79 5.61 8.71 -16.20
CA GLU A 79 5.98 8.73 -17.63
C GLU A 79 6.03 10.17 -18.17
N ASP A 80 5.03 11.01 -17.86
CA ASP A 80 5.06 12.43 -18.22
C ASP A 80 6.26 13.17 -17.59
N PHE A 81 6.56 12.92 -16.31
CA PHE A 81 7.78 13.44 -15.67
C PHE A 81 9.05 12.98 -16.39
N HIS A 82 9.11 11.71 -16.79
CA HIS A 82 10.25 11.17 -17.53
C HIS A 82 10.39 11.85 -18.90
N ASP A 83 9.32 11.93 -19.66
CA ASP A 83 9.36 12.42 -21.04
C ASP A 83 9.54 13.93 -21.13
N ARG A 84 8.80 14.70 -20.33
CA ARG A 84 8.76 16.14 -20.37
C ARG A 84 9.80 16.80 -19.48
N LEU A 85 9.99 16.29 -18.26
CA LEU A 85 10.88 16.86 -17.27
C LEU A 85 12.22 16.12 -17.13
N LYS A 86 12.41 14.99 -17.83
CA LYS A 86 13.62 14.14 -17.76
C LYS A 86 13.92 13.66 -16.34
N ILE A 87 12.89 13.32 -15.57
CA ILE A 87 13.00 12.74 -14.24
C ILE A 87 12.69 11.24 -14.34
N PRO A 88 13.65 10.34 -14.13
CA PRO A 88 13.40 8.89 -14.11
C PRO A 88 12.53 8.52 -12.91
N TYR A 89 11.95 7.31 -12.94
CA TYR A 89 11.14 6.81 -11.84
C TYR A 89 11.44 5.37 -11.50
N ILE A 90 11.16 5.02 -10.25
CA ILE A 90 11.22 3.66 -9.70
C ILE A 90 9.86 3.39 -9.07
N GLU A 91 9.29 2.22 -9.34
CA GLU A 91 8.03 1.80 -8.71
C GLU A 91 8.31 1.03 -7.42
N LEU A 92 7.65 1.45 -6.34
CA LEU A 92 7.53 0.72 -5.09
C LEU A 92 6.06 0.50 -4.81
N ARG A 93 5.66 -0.75 -4.60
CA ARG A 93 4.26 -1.09 -4.34
C ARG A 93 3.95 -1.06 -2.84
N ARG A 94 2.74 -0.68 -2.50
CA ARG A 94 2.19 -0.94 -1.17
C ARG A 94 1.98 -2.44 -1.04
N LEU A 95 2.61 -3.04 -0.05
CA LEU A 95 2.57 -4.47 0.22
C LEU A 95 2.34 -4.69 1.72
N TYR A 96 1.67 -5.78 2.06
CA TYR A 96 1.48 -6.23 3.44
C TYR A 96 2.27 -7.51 3.75
N GLN A 97 2.98 -8.07 2.78
CA GLN A 97 3.88 -9.21 2.94
C GLN A 97 5.28 -8.71 3.32
N VAL A 98 5.69 -8.86 4.59
CA VAL A 98 6.97 -8.33 5.12
C VAL A 98 8.19 -8.78 4.31
N ASP A 99 8.25 -10.05 3.91
CA ASP A 99 9.35 -10.58 3.08
C ASP A 99 9.40 -9.95 1.68
N LYS A 100 8.25 -9.56 1.13
CA LYS A 100 8.16 -8.87 -0.16
C LYS A 100 8.56 -7.41 -0.06
N ILE A 101 8.21 -6.73 1.05
CA ILE A 101 8.70 -5.39 1.36
C ILE A 101 10.22 -5.41 1.46
N ALA A 102 10.81 -6.36 2.22
CA ALA A 102 12.25 -6.51 2.32
C ALA A 102 12.92 -6.73 0.96
N SER A 103 12.33 -7.57 0.11
CA SER A 103 12.83 -7.83 -1.24
C SER A 103 12.76 -6.58 -2.13
N GLN A 104 11.68 -5.80 -2.00
CA GLN A 104 11.48 -4.54 -2.73
C GLN A 104 12.50 -3.48 -2.30
N TYR A 105 12.75 -3.30 -1.00
CA TYR A 105 13.76 -2.36 -0.50
C TYR A 105 15.18 -2.78 -0.87
N ARG A 106 15.46 -4.08 -0.87
CA ARG A 106 16.76 -4.59 -1.36
C ARG A 106 16.97 -4.26 -2.84
N ALA A 107 15.96 -4.49 -3.68
CA ALA A 107 16.02 -4.16 -5.11
C ALA A 107 16.15 -2.65 -5.34
N PHE A 108 15.45 -1.84 -4.55
CA PHE A 108 15.53 -0.39 -4.60
C PHE A 108 16.93 0.10 -4.18
N GLY A 109 17.47 -0.40 -3.07
CA GLY A 109 18.85 -0.10 -2.65
C GLY A 109 19.88 -0.47 -3.71
N ALA A 110 19.75 -1.65 -4.32
CA ALA A 110 20.62 -2.08 -5.41
C ALA A 110 20.57 -1.12 -6.61
N ALA A 111 19.38 -0.62 -6.97
CA ALA A 111 19.23 0.37 -8.03
C ALA A 111 19.92 1.71 -7.72
N LEU A 112 20.05 2.06 -6.44
CA LEU A 112 20.75 3.26 -5.97
C LEU A 112 22.24 2.99 -5.65
N GLY A 113 22.69 1.74 -5.71
CA GLY A 113 24.05 1.36 -5.34
C GLY A 113 24.33 1.38 -3.83
N ILE A 114 23.30 1.22 -3.00
CA ILE A 114 23.38 1.25 -1.53
C ILE A 114 22.69 0.03 -0.91
N THR A 115 22.92 -0.18 0.38
CA THR A 115 22.15 -1.12 1.20
C THR A 115 21.40 -0.31 2.26
N PHE A 116 20.09 -0.51 2.32
CA PHE A 116 19.26 0.08 3.36
C PHE A 116 19.38 -0.70 4.67
N ASP A 117 19.37 0.01 5.78
CA ASP A 117 19.18 -0.56 7.12
C ASP A 117 17.69 -0.52 7.46
N ASP A 118 17.02 -1.62 7.16
CA ASP A 118 15.57 -1.78 7.36
C ASP A 118 15.24 -2.84 8.44
N GLU A 119 16.22 -3.23 9.25
CA GLU A 119 16.09 -4.34 10.19
C GLU A 119 15.07 -4.04 11.30
N GLU A 120 15.17 -2.88 11.94
CA GLU A 120 14.31 -2.53 13.07
C GLU A 120 12.83 -2.35 12.66
N PRO A 121 12.47 -1.58 11.61
CA PRO A 121 11.08 -1.48 11.18
C PRO A 121 10.51 -2.82 10.68
N ARG A 122 11.33 -3.67 10.06
CA ARG A 122 10.96 -5.02 9.66
C ARG A 122 10.60 -5.88 10.86
N LYS A 123 11.46 -5.92 11.88
CA LYS A 123 11.20 -6.67 13.13
C LYS A 123 9.95 -6.18 13.84
N ALA A 124 9.71 -4.87 13.86
CA ALA A 124 8.51 -4.30 14.46
C ALA A 124 7.23 -4.78 13.75
N ALA A 125 7.25 -4.84 12.40
CA ALA A 125 6.13 -5.37 11.63
C ALA A 125 5.93 -6.88 11.87
N GLU A 126 7.01 -7.68 11.84
CA GLU A 126 6.98 -9.12 12.14
C GLU A 126 6.42 -9.38 13.55
N ALA A 127 6.84 -8.60 14.55
CA ALA A 127 6.37 -8.71 15.92
C ALA A 127 4.87 -8.39 16.06
N ALA A 128 4.38 -7.36 15.35
CA ALA A 128 2.94 -7.02 15.37
C ALA A 128 2.09 -8.15 14.78
N VAL A 129 2.52 -8.74 13.65
CA VAL A 129 1.85 -9.90 13.05
C VAL A 129 1.84 -11.09 14.01
N ALA A 130 3.00 -11.41 14.61
CA ALA A 130 3.14 -12.54 15.54
C ALA A 130 2.27 -12.36 16.78
N LYS A 131 2.24 -11.15 17.35
CA LYS A 131 1.43 -10.82 18.52
C LYS A 131 -0.07 -10.94 18.21
N PHE A 132 -0.52 -10.42 17.08
CA PHE A 132 -1.92 -10.57 16.67
C PHE A 132 -2.29 -12.05 16.51
N LYS A 133 -1.44 -12.85 15.87
CA LYS A 133 -1.66 -14.29 15.68
C LYS A 133 -1.74 -15.05 17.01
N GLU A 134 -0.96 -14.66 18.02
CA GLU A 134 -1.02 -15.24 19.36
C GLU A 134 -2.35 -14.90 20.07
N LEU A 135 -2.83 -13.67 19.92
CA LEU A 135 -4.06 -13.20 20.55
C LEU A 135 -5.33 -13.72 19.84
N HIS A 136 -5.27 -13.89 18.53
CA HIS A 136 -6.41 -14.25 17.67
C HIS A 136 -6.05 -15.43 16.75
N PRO A 137 -5.77 -16.65 17.31
CA PRO A 137 -5.33 -17.81 16.52
C PRO A 137 -6.39 -18.28 15.52
N ASP A 138 -7.66 -18.03 15.82
CA ASP A 138 -8.82 -18.43 15.00
C ASP A 138 -9.36 -17.28 14.14
N ALA A 139 -8.56 -16.22 13.90
CA ALA A 139 -8.97 -15.09 13.08
C ALA A 139 -9.27 -15.55 11.65
N SER A 140 -10.45 -15.20 11.16
CA SER A 140 -10.96 -15.50 9.83
C SER A 140 -11.50 -14.23 9.19
N PHE A 141 -10.91 -13.83 8.08
CA PHE A 141 -11.07 -12.49 7.53
C PHE A 141 -11.98 -12.45 6.29
N ALA A 142 -12.82 -11.42 6.22
CA ALA A 142 -13.27 -10.86 4.95
C ALA A 142 -12.48 -9.58 4.64
N VAL A 143 -11.98 -9.47 3.41
CA VAL A 143 -11.17 -8.32 2.98
C VAL A 143 -11.88 -7.56 1.87
N GLY A 144 -12.13 -6.27 2.07
CA GLY A 144 -12.80 -5.38 1.13
C GLY A 144 -11.83 -4.53 0.31
N GLU A 145 -12.32 -3.94 -0.79
CA GLU A 145 -11.52 -3.04 -1.64
C GLU A 145 -11.56 -1.57 -1.20
N TRP A 146 -12.53 -1.21 -0.34
CA TRP A 146 -12.66 0.17 0.14
C TRP A 146 -11.78 0.41 1.37
N MET A 147 -10.48 0.33 1.13
CA MET A 147 -9.42 0.48 2.15
C MET A 147 -8.13 1.05 1.55
N ASN A 148 -7.13 1.32 2.38
CA ASN A 148 -5.79 1.73 1.96
C ASN A 148 -4.94 0.52 1.52
N GLY A 149 -5.29 -0.13 0.42
CA GLY A 149 -4.54 -1.28 -0.09
C GLY A 149 -5.16 -1.92 -1.32
N ASP A 150 -4.52 -2.97 -1.81
CA ASP A 150 -5.10 -3.91 -2.76
C ASP A 150 -5.66 -5.09 -1.97
N PRO A 151 -6.97 -5.41 -2.08
CA PRO A 151 -7.60 -6.45 -1.26
C PRO A 151 -7.01 -7.84 -1.52
N PHE A 152 -6.57 -8.13 -2.73
CA PHE A 152 -5.97 -9.42 -3.08
C PHE A 152 -4.53 -9.56 -2.56
N GLU A 153 -3.78 -8.46 -2.54
CA GLU A 153 -2.45 -8.46 -1.94
C GLU A 153 -2.52 -8.63 -0.42
N LEU A 154 -3.43 -7.91 0.24
CA LEU A 154 -3.63 -8.07 1.69
C LEU A 154 -4.15 -9.46 2.02
N ALA A 155 -5.14 -9.99 1.30
CA ALA A 155 -5.64 -11.34 1.50
C ALA A 155 -4.52 -12.39 1.35
N LEU A 156 -3.67 -12.23 0.32
CA LEU A 156 -2.51 -13.09 0.12
C LEU A 156 -1.51 -13.00 1.30
N ALA A 157 -1.28 -11.80 1.83
CA ALA A 157 -0.43 -11.60 3.00
C ALA A 157 -1.01 -12.34 4.22
N LEU A 158 -2.29 -12.18 4.50
CA LEU A 158 -2.99 -12.85 5.61
C LEU A 158 -2.92 -14.39 5.48
N VAL A 159 -3.20 -14.94 4.29
CA VAL A 159 -3.07 -16.38 4.02
C VAL A 159 -1.63 -16.86 4.26
N ARG A 160 -0.63 -16.11 3.80
CA ARG A 160 0.79 -16.46 4.01
C ARG A 160 1.22 -16.34 5.47
N TYR A 161 0.60 -15.50 6.26
CA TYR A 161 0.78 -15.46 7.72
C TYR A 161 0.08 -16.61 8.44
N GLY A 162 -0.75 -17.37 7.72
CA GLY A 162 -1.46 -18.55 8.21
C GLY A 162 -2.81 -18.22 8.81
N PHE A 163 -3.43 -17.12 8.41
CA PHE A 163 -4.82 -16.79 8.71
C PHE A 163 -5.77 -17.35 7.65
N HIS A 164 -7.02 -17.59 8.04
CA HIS A 164 -8.08 -17.96 7.13
C HIS A 164 -8.69 -16.72 6.47
N VAL A 165 -8.90 -16.75 5.15
CA VAL A 165 -9.52 -15.66 4.38
C VAL A 165 -10.60 -16.24 3.48
N PRO A 166 -11.81 -16.50 3.99
CA PRO A 166 -12.90 -17.07 3.19
C PRO A 166 -13.41 -16.15 2.09
N GLU A 167 -13.31 -14.83 2.26
CA GLU A 167 -13.96 -13.89 1.36
C GLU A 167 -13.11 -12.67 1.04
N ILE A 168 -13.12 -12.29 -0.23
CA ILE A 168 -12.53 -11.05 -0.73
C ILE A 168 -13.58 -10.32 -1.55
N TYR A 169 -13.81 -9.06 -1.25
CA TYR A 169 -14.63 -8.14 -2.05
C TYR A 169 -13.70 -7.24 -2.86
N GLY A 170 -13.72 -7.38 -4.18
CA GLY A 170 -12.78 -6.61 -4.98
C GLY A 170 -12.98 -6.71 -6.47
N THR A 171 -12.51 -5.68 -7.17
CA THR A 171 -12.55 -5.60 -8.63
C THR A 171 -11.28 -6.20 -9.23
N LEU A 172 -11.46 -7.15 -10.14
CA LEU A 172 -10.35 -7.79 -10.85
C LEU A 172 -9.68 -6.82 -11.82
N SER A 173 -8.36 -6.80 -11.82
CA SER A 173 -7.56 -5.97 -12.72
C SER A 173 -6.27 -6.69 -13.15
N GLY A 174 -5.61 -6.18 -14.19
CA GLY A 174 -4.29 -6.68 -14.59
C GLY A 174 -3.23 -6.53 -13.50
N GLU A 175 -3.36 -5.52 -12.62
CA GLU A 175 -2.40 -5.22 -11.55
C GLU A 175 -2.46 -6.24 -10.41
N ASN A 176 -3.66 -6.74 -10.07
CA ASN A 176 -3.83 -7.65 -8.93
C ASN A 176 -3.89 -9.14 -9.33
N PHE A 177 -3.87 -9.44 -10.64
CA PHE A 177 -3.99 -10.83 -11.12
C PHE A 177 -2.86 -11.75 -10.63
N ILE A 178 -1.68 -11.21 -10.36
CA ILE A 178 -0.56 -11.98 -9.79
C ILE A 178 -0.87 -12.51 -8.38
N TYR A 179 -1.57 -11.72 -7.56
CA TYR A 179 -1.98 -12.12 -6.22
C TYR A 179 -3.08 -13.16 -6.26
N ILE A 180 -4.06 -12.96 -7.15
CA ILE A 180 -5.18 -13.89 -7.36
C ILE A 180 -4.68 -15.29 -7.76
N LYS A 181 -3.69 -15.36 -8.68
CA LYS A 181 -3.08 -16.65 -9.06
C LYS A 181 -2.44 -17.37 -7.87
N GLN A 182 -1.79 -16.63 -6.98
CA GLN A 182 -1.17 -17.21 -5.80
C GLN A 182 -2.21 -17.63 -4.76
N LEU A 183 -3.25 -16.83 -4.56
CA LEU A 183 -4.39 -17.17 -3.70
C LEU A 183 -5.09 -18.44 -4.17
N ALA A 184 -5.35 -18.59 -5.47
CA ALA A 184 -5.96 -19.79 -6.05
C ALA A 184 -5.17 -21.09 -5.78
N VAL A 185 -3.87 -20.98 -5.50
CA VAL A 185 -3.01 -22.11 -5.13
C VAL A 185 -2.97 -22.34 -3.62
N LEU A 186 -2.88 -21.25 -2.84
CA LEU A 186 -2.65 -21.31 -1.39
C LEU A 186 -3.95 -21.43 -0.57
N SER A 187 -5.05 -20.88 -1.09
CA SER A 187 -6.37 -20.86 -0.45
C SER A 187 -7.46 -20.97 -1.53
N PRO A 188 -7.58 -22.14 -2.19
CA PRO A 188 -8.51 -22.33 -3.31
C PRO A 188 -9.99 -22.23 -2.90
N GLU A 189 -10.29 -22.31 -1.61
CA GLU A 189 -11.62 -22.13 -1.02
C GLU A 189 -12.02 -20.64 -0.88
N THR A 190 -11.10 -19.71 -0.97
CA THR A 190 -11.37 -18.28 -0.88
C THR A 190 -12.33 -17.85 -2.01
N LYS A 191 -13.46 -17.27 -1.63
CA LYS A 191 -14.45 -16.73 -2.57
C LYS A 191 -14.12 -15.28 -2.90
N VAL A 192 -14.28 -14.91 -4.17
CA VAL A 192 -14.09 -13.53 -4.64
C VAL A 192 -15.42 -12.98 -5.10
N PHE A 193 -15.82 -11.88 -4.50
CA PHE A 193 -17.05 -11.16 -4.83
C PHE A 193 -16.72 -9.81 -5.47
N SER A 194 -17.49 -9.42 -6.47
CA SER A 194 -17.37 -8.10 -7.09
C SER A 194 -18.45 -7.17 -6.57
N ASN A 195 -18.09 -6.04 -6.01
CA ASN A 195 -19.04 -4.99 -5.61
C ASN A 195 -19.84 -4.42 -6.80
N LEU A 196 -19.40 -4.68 -8.03
CA LEU A 196 -20.09 -4.28 -9.26
C LEU A 196 -21.16 -5.29 -9.71
N GLU A 197 -21.24 -6.47 -9.10
CA GLU A 197 -22.22 -7.50 -9.42
C GLU A 197 -23.58 -7.19 -8.78
N PRO A 198 -24.66 -6.99 -9.55
CA PRO A 198 -25.97 -6.61 -9.00
C PRO A 198 -26.55 -7.61 -7.99
N THR A 199 -26.18 -8.89 -8.09
CA THR A 199 -26.65 -9.93 -7.16
C THR A 199 -26.12 -9.74 -5.73
N MET A 200 -25.06 -8.96 -5.55
CA MET A 200 -24.52 -8.61 -4.22
C MET A 200 -25.51 -7.82 -3.35
N LEU A 201 -26.57 -7.24 -3.93
CA LEU A 201 -27.68 -6.64 -3.17
C LEU A 201 -28.41 -7.65 -2.29
N TYR A 202 -28.35 -8.94 -2.62
CA TYR A 202 -29.05 -10.03 -1.93
C TYR A 202 -28.08 -10.90 -1.09
N TYR A 203 -26.79 -10.55 -1.09
CA TYR A 203 -25.80 -11.26 -0.28
C TYR A 203 -25.94 -10.85 1.19
N ASP A 204 -26.11 -11.82 2.08
CA ASP A 204 -26.33 -11.58 3.52
C ASP A 204 -25.21 -12.08 4.44
N GLY A 205 -24.19 -12.76 3.88
CA GLY A 205 -23.02 -13.24 4.64
C GLY A 205 -23.30 -14.35 5.67
N THR A 206 -24.51 -14.91 5.72
CA THR A 206 -24.97 -15.79 6.81
C THR A 206 -24.26 -17.15 6.84
N ASP A 207 -23.77 -17.63 5.71
CA ASP A 207 -23.08 -18.93 5.58
C ASP A 207 -21.54 -18.82 5.62
N SER A 208 -21.04 -17.70 6.11
CA SER A 208 -19.60 -17.41 6.10
C SER A 208 -18.94 -17.70 7.45
N GLU A 209 -17.72 -18.23 7.40
CA GLU A 209 -16.86 -18.45 8.59
C GLU A 209 -16.09 -17.19 9.01
N VAL A 210 -16.44 -16.00 8.48
CA VAL A 210 -15.81 -14.72 8.80
C VAL A 210 -16.11 -14.31 10.24
N ASN A 211 -15.08 -13.92 10.98
CA ASN A 211 -15.21 -13.35 12.31
C ASN A 211 -14.53 -11.98 12.47
N LEU A 212 -13.84 -11.50 11.44
CA LEU A 212 -13.17 -10.20 11.42
C LEU A 212 -13.17 -9.62 10.01
N THR A 213 -13.38 -8.33 9.87
CA THR A 213 -13.47 -7.69 8.56
C THR A 213 -12.48 -6.53 8.42
N ILE A 214 -11.94 -6.36 7.20
CA ILE A 214 -11.07 -5.23 6.85
C ILE A 214 -11.67 -4.54 5.62
N GLY A 215 -11.90 -3.23 5.72
CA GLY A 215 -12.51 -2.43 4.66
C GLY A 215 -14.00 -2.15 4.91
N LYS A 216 -14.46 -1.04 4.36
CA LYS A 216 -15.84 -0.58 4.56
C LYS A 216 -16.88 -1.51 3.95
N ASP A 217 -16.59 -2.05 2.78
CA ASP A 217 -17.48 -2.97 2.05
C ASP A 217 -17.55 -4.35 2.71
N ALA A 218 -16.43 -4.90 3.17
CA ALA A 218 -16.45 -6.15 3.94
C ALA A 218 -17.29 -6.00 5.21
N GLY A 219 -17.10 -4.91 5.98
CA GLY A 219 -17.92 -4.62 7.16
C GLY A 219 -19.40 -4.37 6.83
N TYR A 220 -19.72 -3.92 5.61
CA TYR A 220 -21.11 -3.78 5.19
C TYR A 220 -21.83 -5.13 5.03
N TYR A 221 -21.13 -6.15 4.51
CA TYR A 221 -21.68 -7.48 4.33
C TYR A 221 -21.67 -8.32 5.62
N HIS A 222 -20.80 -8.03 6.57
CA HIS A 222 -20.64 -8.74 7.86
C HIS A 222 -20.82 -7.81 9.06
N LYS A 223 -22.02 -7.27 9.22
CA LYS A 223 -22.34 -6.22 10.21
C LYS A 223 -22.14 -6.64 11.66
N GLU A 224 -22.21 -7.93 11.94
CA GLU A 224 -22.05 -8.50 13.29
C GLU A 224 -20.58 -8.78 13.65
N CYS A 225 -19.67 -8.68 12.66
CA CYS A 225 -18.24 -8.88 12.88
C CYS A 225 -17.55 -7.56 13.23
N PRO A 226 -16.55 -7.58 14.14
CA PRO A 226 -15.63 -6.46 14.29
C PRO A 226 -15.03 -6.04 12.95
N ASN A 227 -14.89 -4.74 12.71
CA ASN A 227 -14.43 -4.21 11.45
C ASN A 227 -13.34 -3.16 11.60
N VAL A 228 -12.22 -3.36 10.94
CA VAL A 228 -11.19 -2.34 10.74
C VAL A 228 -11.41 -1.67 9.39
N LEU A 229 -11.80 -0.40 9.39
CA LEU A 229 -12.06 0.34 8.14
C LEU A 229 -10.81 0.45 7.27
N TRP A 230 -9.64 0.52 7.88
CA TRP A 230 -8.34 0.67 7.22
C TRP A 230 -8.36 1.72 6.09
N ASN A 231 -9.03 2.83 6.34
CA ASN A 231 -9.14 3.96 5.41
C ASN A 231 -8.57 5.22 6.06
N GLN A 232 -7.28 5.20 6.30
CA GLN A 232 -6.52 6.25 6.95
C GLN A 232 -6.38 7.46 6.02
N GLU A 233 -6.48 8.66 6.58
CA GLU A 233 -6.19 9.90 5.85
C GLU A 233 -4.74 9.92 5.40
N ARG A 234 -3.79 9.65 6.32
CA ARG A 234 -2.39 9.42 5.98
C ARG A 234 -2.20 8.01 5.48
N GLN A 235 -1.45 7.86 4.40
CA GLN A 235 -1.35 6.60 3.68
C GLN A 235 -0.40 5.63 4.38
N PRO A 236 -0.86 4.47 4.83
CA PRO A 236 0.03 3.42 5.32
C PRO A 236 0.90 2.89 4.16
N PHE A 237 2.18 2.66 4.43
CA PHE A 237 3.12 2.12 3.44
C PHE A 237 4.24 1.38 4.15
N GLY A 238 4.87 0.42 3.44
CA GLY A 238 6.01 -0.32 3.94
C GLY A 238 5.74 -1.13 5.21
N TYR A 239 6.76 -1.30 6.04
CA TYR A 239 6.65 -2.01 7.32
C TYR A 239 5.77 -1.28 8.32
N ALA A 240 5.82 0.06 8.33
CA ALA A 240 4.92 0.86 9.18
C ALA A 240 3.46 0.61 8.85
N GLY A 241 3.12 0.42 7.56
CA GLY A 241 1.78 0.04 7.14
C GLY A 241 1.32 -1.31 7.69
N VAL A 242 2.20 -2.32 7.63
CA VAL A 242 1.91 -3.65 8.20
C VAL A 242 1.73 -3.57 9.71
N ARG A 243 2.69 -2.96 10.42
CA ARG A 243 2.64 -2.82 11.87
C ARG A 243 1.34 -2.16 12.34
N ARG A 244 0.99 -1.02 11.75
CA ARG A 244 -0.22 -0.26 12.10
C ARG A 244 -1.50 -1.04 11.83
N LEU A 245 -1.58 -1.79 10.72
CA LEU A 245 -2.74 -2.61 10.44
C LEU A 245 -2.97 -3.64 11.56
N PHE A 246 -1.92 -4.36 11.95
CA PHE A 246 -2.05 -5.38 12.99
C PHE A 246 -2.24 -4.78 14.39
N GLU A 247 -1.71 -3.57 14.67
CA GLU A 247 -2.02 -2.82 15.89
C GLU A 247 -3.51 -2.44 15.93
N GLU A 248 -4.08 -1.92 14.84
CA GLU A 248 -5.51 -1.57 14.74
C GLU A 248 -6.43 -2.80 14.83
N LEU A 249 -6.00 -3.94 14.26
CA LEU A 249 -6.69 -5.22 14.38
C LEU A 249 -6.72 -5.78 15.81
N MET A 250 -5.76 -5.41 16.66
CA MET A 250 -5.74 -5.79 18.10
C MET A 250 -6.65 -4.91 18.97
N GLU A 251 -7.18 -3.80 18.43
CA GLU A 251 -8.04 -2.87 19.16
C GLU A 251 -9.54 -3.19 19.01
N VAL A 252 -9.91 -4.08 18.10
CA VAL A 252 -11.29 -4.48 17.78
C VAL A 252 -11.58 -5.90 18.25
#